data_796a66c240563c3fd57e28a3f3c11699
#
_entry.id   796a66c240563c3fd57e28a3f3c11699
#
_cell.length_a   1.000
_cell.length_b   1.000
_cell.length_c   1.000
_cell.angle_alpha   90.00
_cell.angle_beta   90.00
_cell.angle_gamma   90.00
#
_symmetry.space_group_name_H-M   'P 1'
#
loop_
_entity.id
_entity.type
_entity.pdbx_description
1 polymer ?
#
loop_
_entity_poly.entity_id
_entity_poly.type
_entity_poly.pdbx_seq_one_letter_code
_entity_poly.pdbx_strand_id
1 'polypeptide(L)'
;MRRFLVPALLVIALLGCGTVAVLLEADRGSASVGQDQAGPVTPILSARRVPELVATPSADARLASELEALASRAGGSTCLVVEAGTRNLIAHRADEPAIPASNQKLLTAAAALELLGPDTTLTTTVMAAPAPAAGVVEGDLFLVGGGDPVLATEAYASLSAEQQTAHTSLDALADAVVEAGVQSVTGGVVGDESLLDTARYNGGWPERFITQNQTGPLSALSVDDGFAEYPTRAEVGDPAPVFSNSWAGLAVPSPDPAATAAGRLTALLEARGVDVAGSASAGNTPEGAAEVASIESAPVSELVAQMLTFSDDQTAELLLRQIGAQAGEGGSTEAGASAMATALDAQGLDLSGAEIVDASGLAGANRVTCDLLAGLLQAAGPDSALAEGMAIVGEPGTLENAFPFTDLAGRLRAKTGSLNEVRALSGFVDVPEGDDLTFSFIVNGNPVTAEQEAYREELGAALAAYPDRPPLEEIDPEPLPEAGG
;
A
#
# COMPACT_ATOMS: atom_id res chain seq x y z
N MET A 1 -3.43 -0.52 52.43
CA MET A 1 -4.61 0.23 52.92
C MET A 1 -5.15 1.32 51.99
N ARG A 2 -4.40 1.82 50.99
CA ARG A 2 -4.90 2.89 50.09
C ARG A 2 -5.77 2.41 48.89
N ARG A 3 -5.85 1.11 48.60
CA ARG A 3 -6.60 0.57 47.42
C ARG A 3 -8.13 0.35 47.69
N PHE A 4 -8.58 0.48 48.91
CA PHE A 4 -10.01 0.31 49.26
C PHE A 4 -10.71 1.61 49.69
N LEU A 5 -9.99 2.72 49.81
CA LEU A 5 -10.54 4.01 50.21
C LEU A 5 -11.35 4.71 49.11
N VAL A 6 -10.92 4.57 47.85
CA VAL A 6 -11.57 5.24 46.71
C VAL A 6 -12.96 4.62 46.40
N PRO A 7 -13.10 3.28 46.30
CA PRO A 7 -14.40 2.69 46.07
C PRO A 7 -15.36 2.89 47.27
N ALA A 8 -14.85 2.91 48.49
CA ALA A 8 -15.69 3.20 49.68
C ALA A 8 -16.22 4.64 49.70
N LEU A 9 -15.40 5.61 49.27
CA LEU A 9 -15.83 7.01 49.15
C LEU A 9 -16.85 7.21 48.02
N LEU A 10 -16.72 6.48 46.90
CA LEU A 10 -17.70 6.50 45.82
C LEU A 10 -19.05 5.91 46.21
N VAL A 11 -19.06 4.82 46.96
CA VAL A 11 -20.31 4.22 47.50
C VAL A 11 -20.97 5.16 48.50
N ILE A 12 -20.21 5.82 49.36
CA ILE A 12 -20.74 6.80 50.33
C ILE A 12 -21.29 8.04 49.60
N ALA A 13 -20.65 8.51 48.53
CA ALA A 13 -21.15 9.61 47.73
C ALA A 13 -22.45 9.25 46.98
N LEU A 14 -22.54 8.03 46.43
CA LEU A 14 -23.76 7.53 45.78
C LEU A 14 -24.92 7.33 46.77
N LEU A 15 -24.64 6.82 47.94
CA LEU A 15 -25.65 6.69 49.01
C LEU A 15 -26.06 8.06 49.55
N GLY A 16 -25.14 9.03 49.67
CA GLY A 16 -25.42 10.40 50.04
C GLY A 16 -26.30 11.14 49.05
N CYS A 17 -26.03 11.00 47.77
CA CYS A 17 -26.88 11.55 46.68
C CYS A 17 -28.27 10.92 46.66
N GLY A 18 -28.37 9.60 46.88
CA GLY A 18 -29.65 8.90 46.95
C GLY A 18 -30.52 9.37 48.14
N THR A 19 -29.94 9.57 49.33
CA THR A 19 -30.67 10.07 50.50
C THR A 19 -31.09 11.54 50.36
N VAL A 20 -30.28 12.39 49.72
CA VAL A 20 -30.67 13.78 49.46
C VAL A 20 -31.80 13.83 48.42
N ALA A 21 -31.80 12.97 47.41
CA ALA A 21 -32.90 12.88 46.44
C ALA A 21 -34.24 12.45 47.11
N VAL A 22 -34.18 11.45 47.99
CA VAL A 22 -35.36 10.97 48.71
C VAL A 22 -35.85 12.01 49.73
N LEU A 23 -34.99 12.77 50.41
CA LEU A 23 -35.36 13.83 51.32
C LEU A 23 -35.92 15.06 50.58
N LEU A 24 -35.45 15.36 49.39
CA LEU A 24 -36.00 16.44 48.53
C LEU A 24 -37.38 16.06 47.97
N GLU A 25 -37.69 14.77 47.76
CA GLU A 25 -39.04 14.31 47.40
C GLU A 25 -39.99 14.31 48.60
N ALA A 26 -39.51 14.00 49.79
CA ALA A 26 -40.36 14.02 51.01
C ALA A 26 -40.80 15.43 51.44
N ASP A 27 -40.00 16.48 51.11
CA ASP A 27 -40.37 17.88 51.48
C ASP A 27 -41.29 18.55 50.43
N ARG A 28 -41.60 17.88 49.31
CA ARG A 28 -42.54 18.37 48.29
C ARG A 28 -43.99 17.94 48.54
N GLY A 29 -44.25 17.30 49.63
CA GLY A 29 -45.55 16.74 50.00
C GLY A 29 -46.48 17.70 50.74
N SER A 30 -46.59 18.99 50.42
CA SER A 30 -47.72 19.83 50.90
C SER A 30 -47.75 21.20 50.19
N ALA A 31 -48.00 21.24 48.93
CA ALA A 31 -48.52 22.43 48.27
C ALA A 31 -49.49 21.98 47.16
N SER A 32 -50.74 21.95 47.53
CA SER A 32 -51.84 21.81 46.58
C SER A 32 -51.98 23.10 45.75
N VAL A 33 -51.47 23.12 44.57
CA VAL A 33 -51.97 23.95 43.49
C VAL A 33 -51.95 23.11 42.24
N GLY A 34 -53.12 22.86 41.70
CA GLY A 34 -53.28 22.07 40.50
C GLY A 34 -52.62 22.66 39.30
N GLN A 35 -51.83 21.86 38.72
CA GLN A 35 -51.61 21.64 37.29
C GLN A 35 -50.83 20.37 37.20
N ASP A 36 -51.46 19.34 36.65
CA ASP A 36 -50.78 18.13 36.22
C ASP A 36 -49.74 18.53 35.16
N GLN A 37 -48.53 18.94 35.59
CA GLN A 37 -47.37 18.91 34.73
C GLN A 37 -46.96 17.44 34.63
N ALA A 38 -47.37 16.80 33.55
CA ALA A 38 -46.81 15.51 33.20
C ALA A 38 -45.29 15.65 33.22
N GLY A 39 -44.62 14.83 34.03
CA GLY A 39 -43.17 14.80 34.06
C GLY A 39 -42.63 14.42 32.68
N PRO A 40 -41.38 14.78 32.38
CA PRO A 40 -40.80 14.43 31.10
C PRO A 40 -40.89 12.93 30.87
N VAL A 41 -41.44 12.53 29.71
CA VAL A 41 -41.61 11.11 29.33
C VAL A 41 -40.25 10.41 29.33
N THR A 42 -39.18 11.11 28.94
CA THR A 42 -37.82 10.60 29.00
C THR A 42 -37.23 10.81 30.42
N PRO A 43 -36.80 9.72 31.11
CA PRO A 43 -36.20 9.84 32.44
C PRO A 43 -34.95 10.76 32.43
N ILE A 44 -34.70 11.45 33.55
CA ILE A 44 -33.55 12.37 33.69
C ILE A 44 -32.21 11.69 33.42
N LEU A 45 -32.07 10.41 33.78
CA LEU A 45 -30.87 9.61 33.56
C LEU A 45 -30.92 8.80 32.24
N SER A 46 -31.79 9.17 31.31
CA SER A 46 -31.85 8.49 30.02
C SER A 46 -30.69 8.88 29.12
N ALA A 47 -30.07 7.89 28.47
CA ALA A 47 -29.05 8.13 27.43
C ALA A 47 -29.58 8.97 26.24
N ARG A 48 -30.92 8.97 26.04
CA ARG A 48 -31.57 9.84 25.03
C ARG A 48 -31.38 11.34 25.27
N ARG A 49 -30.92 11.76 26.45
CA ARG A 49 -30.60 13.17 26.75
C ARG A 49 -29.19 13.58 26.27
N VAL A 50 -28.41 12.61 25.83
CA VAL A 50 -27.08 12.80 25.21
C VAL A 50 -27.04 11.90 23.97
N PRO A 51 -27.74 12.29 22.90
CA PRO A 51 -27.89 11.46 21.68
C PRO A 51 -26.57 10.99 21.13
N GLU A 52 -25.56 11.82 21.17
CA GLU A 52 -24.21 11.51 20.65
C GLU A 52 -23.58 10.27 21.37
N LEU A 53 -23.87 10.07 22.66
CA LEU A 53 -23.38 8.90 23.41
C LEU A 53 -24.07 7.59 23.01
N VAL A 54 -25.19 7.66 22.29
CA VAL A 54 -25.96 6.49 21.82
C VAL A 54 -25.75 6.25 20.34
N ALA A 55 -25.56 7.32 19.57
CA ALA A 55 -25.46 7.27 18.11
C ALA A 55 -24.26 6.44 17.65
N THR A 56 -23.06 6.71 18.18
CA THR A 56 -21.84 5.99 17.77
C THR A 56 -21.90 4.49 18.10
N PRO A 57 -22.22 4.06 19.35
CA PRO A 57 -22.36 2.63 19.63
C PRO A 57 -23.46 1.93 18.81
N SER A 58 -24.52 2.65 18.42
CA SER A 58 -25.56 2.10 17.55
C SER A 58 -25.07 1.90 16.12
N ALA A 59 -24.32 2.84 15.58
CA ALA A 59 -23.68 2.72 14.26
C ALA A 59 -22.67 1.60 14.25
N ASP A 60 -21.80 1.53 15.28
CA ASP A 60 -20.80 0.46 15.44
C ASP A 60 -21.48 -0.92 15.46
N ALA A 61 -22.56 -1.08 16.23
CA ALA A 61 -23.29 -2.34 16.34
C ALA A 61 -23.98 -2.75 15.03
N ARG A 62 -24.50 -1.79 14.25
CA ARG A 62 -25.09 -2.05 12.93
C ARG A 62 -24.04 -2.54 11.96
N LEU A 63 -22.94 -1.78 11.81
CA LEU A 63 -21.84 -2.17 10.91
C LEU A 63 -21.27 -3.53 11.30
N ALA A 64 -20.98 -3.76 12.59
CA ALA A 64 -20.48 -5.04 13.08
C ALA A 64 -21.41 -6.21 12.72
N SER A 65 -22.73 -6.03 12.89
CA SER A 65 -23.74 -7.06 12.58
C SER A 65 -23.80 -7.36 11.07
N GLU A 66 -23.68 -6.34 10.23
CA GLU A 66 -23.69 -6.49 8.76
C GLU A 66 -22.43 -7.20 8.27
N LEU A 67 -21.27 -6.80 8.80
CA LEU A 67 -19.99 -7.40 8.48
C LEU A 67 -19.87 -8.85 8.96
N GLU A 68 -20.41 -9.19 10.14
CA GLU A 68 -20.46 -10.57 10.64
C GLU A 68 -21.33 -11.45 9.73
N ALA A 69 -22.46 -10.93 9.26
CA ALA A 69 -23.32 -11.63 8.32
C ALA A 69 -22.62 -11.86 6.98
N LEU A 70 -21.84 -10.88 6.49
CA LEU A 70 -21.03 -11.01 5.28
C LEU A 70 -19.92 -12.05 5.46
N ALA A 71 -19.12 -11.94 6.52
CA ALA A 71 -18.01 -12.85 6.80
C ALA A 71 -18.48 -14.30 6.98
N SER A 72 -19.62 -14.50 7.64
CA SER A 72 -20.23 -15.82 7.81
C SER A 72 -20.67 -16.45 6.49
N ARG A 73 -21.17 -15.67 5.54
CA ARG A 73 -21.53 -16.16 4.17
C ARG A 73 -20.30 -16.46 3.33
N ALA A 74 -19.25 -15.65 3.46
CA ALA A 74 -18.03 -15.80 2.70
C ALA A 74 -17.28 -17.11 3.00
N GLY A 75 -17.56 -17.72 4.16
CA GLY A 75 -17.13 -19.07 4.49
C GLY A 75 -15.70 -19.19 5.02
N GLY A 76 -15.25 -20.44 5.11
CA GLY A 76 -14.10 -20.82 5.92
C GLY A 76 -12.72 -20.37 5.46
N SER A 77 -12.58 -19.63 4.36
CA SER A 77 -11.28 -19.10 3.86
C SER A 77 -11.29 -17.57 3.81
N THR A 78 -12.10 -16.94 4.66
CA THR A 78 -12.23 -15.48 4.72
C THR A 78 -11.78 -14.97 6.06
N CYS A 79 -10.94 -13.93 6.08
CA CYS A 79 -10.69 -13.14 7.29
C CYS A 79 -11.15 -11.69 7.08
N LEU A 80 -11.58 -11.05 8.15
CA LEU A 80 -12.02 -9.65 8.15
C LEU A 80 -11.73 -9.01 9.50
N VAL A 81 -11.07 -7.85 9.46
CA VAL A 81 -10.90 -6.94 10.59
C VAL A 81 -11.42 -5.58 10.17
N VAL A 82 -12.22 -4.94 11.01
CA VAL A 82 -12.61 -3.53 10.85
C VAL A 82 -12.56 -2.85 12.20
N GLU A 83 -11.90 -1.71 12.23
CA GLU A 83 -11.73 -0.87 13.41
C GLU A 83 -12.18 0.55 13.12
N ALA A 84 -12.79 1.21 14.10
CA ALA A 84 -13.12 2.63 14.05
C ALA A 84 -12.29 3.37 15.09
N GLY A 85 -11.27 4.10 14.66
CA GLY A 85 -10.24 4.63 15.55
C GLY A 85 -9.57 3.50 16.33
N THR A 86 -9.76 3.46 17.66
CA THR A 86 -9.21 2.39 18.53
C THR A 86 -10.24 1.32 18.89
N ARG A 87 -11.45 1.37 18.33
CA ARG A 87 -12.52 0.42 18.63
C ARG A 87 -12.55 -0.70 17.60
N ASN A 88 -12.35 -1.94 18.03
CA ASN A 88 -12.55 -3.10 17.17
C ASN A 88 -14.05 -3.34 16.97
N LEU A 89 -14.51 -3.28 15.71
CA LEU A 89 -15.91 -3.53 15.34
C LEU A 89 -16.13 -5.01 15.00
N ILE A 90 -15.16 -5.62 14.32
CA ILE A 90 -15.16 -7.03 13.96
C ILE A 90 -13.73 -7.55 13.82
N ALA A 91 -13.51 -8.78 14.29
CA ALA A 91 -12.31 -9.57 14.09
C ALA A 91 -12.72 -11.01 13.77
N HIS A 92 -13.07 -11.26 12.49
CA HIS A 92 -13.48 -12.58 12.03
C HIS A 92 -12.27 -13.33 11.48
N ARG A 93 -11.89 -14.45 12.12
CA ARG A 93 -10.72 -15.29 11.73
C ARG A 93 -9.46 -14.43 11.49
N ALA A 94 -9.29 -13.41 12.30
CA ALA A 94 -8.32 -12.35 12.10
C ALA A 94 -6.87 -12.85 12.17
N ASP A 95 -6.62 -13.86 12.99
CA ASP A 95 -5.33 -14.53 13.25
C ASP A 95 -5.04 -15.73 12.33
N GLU A 96 -5.98 -16.09 11.43
CA GLU A 96 -5.77 -17.22 10.54
C GLU A 96 -4.96 -16.81 9.30
N PRO A 97 -3.88 -17.56 8.97
CA PRO A 97 -3.05 -17.27 7.81
C PRO A 97 -3.82 -17.41 6.48
N ALA A 98 -3.75 -16.39 5.64
CA ALA A 98 -4.37 -16.33 4.33
C ALA A 98 -3.34 -15.95 3.26
N ILE A 99 -3.61 -16.31 2.00
CA ILE A 99 -2.82 -15.85 0.85
C ILE A 99 -3.21 -14.39 0.59
N PRO A 100 -2.26 -13.43 0.67
CA PRO A 100 -2.57 -12.00 0.58
C PRO A 100 -2.77 -11.48 -0.85
N ALA A 101 -2.25 -12.16 -1.86
CA ALA A 101 -2.00 -11.56 -3.15
C ALA A 101 -1.25 -10.22 -2.97
N SER A 102 -1.55 -9.18 -3.77
CA SER A 102 -0.85 -7.90 -3.72
C SER A 102 -1.04 -7.10 -2.41
N ASN A 103 -1.83 -7.58 -1.43
CA ASN A 103 -1.81 -6.98 -0.09
C ASN A 103 -0.46 -7.24 0.63
N GLN A 104 0.35 -8.19 0.12
CA GLN A 104 1.75 -8.38 0.53
C GLN A 104 2.55 -7.07 0.41
N LYS A 105 2.27 -6.25 -0.61
CA LYS A 105 2.93 -4.97 -0.84
C LYS A 105 2.77 -3.97 0.30
N LEU A 106 1.78 -4.15 1.19
CA LEU A 106 1.67 -3.31 2.39
C LEU A 106 2.83 -3.54 3.36
N LEU A 107 3.26 -4.80 3.53
CA LEU A 107 4.43 -5.12 4.34
C LEU A 107 5.70 -4.58 3.68
N THR A 108 5.82 -4.76 2.36
CA THR A 108 6.96 -4.24 1.58
C THR A 108 7.05 -2.72 1.67
N ALA A 109 5.92 -2.02 1.54
CA ALA A 109 5.83 -0.56 1.66
C ALA A 109 6.26 -0.06 3.04
N ALA A 110 5.73 -0.67 4.11
CA ALA A 110 6.08 -0.29 5.47
C ALA A 110 7.57 -0.49 5.73
N ALA A 111 8.13 -1.63 5.31
CA ALA A 111 9.56 -1.90 5.47
C ALA A 111 10.45 -0.99 4.62
N ALA A 112 10.05 -0.66 3.38
CA ALA A 112 10.80 0.26 2.53
C ALA A 112 10.84 1.66 3.12
N LEU A 113 9.70 2.18 3.58
CA LEU A 113 9.62 3.50 4.23
C LEU A 113 10.44 3.57 5.52
N GLU A 114 10.46 2.49 6.30
CA GLU A 114 11.21 2.41 7.57
C GLU A 114 12.72 2.23 7.36
N LEU A 115 13.12 1.26 6.52
CA LEU A 115 14.52 0.84 6.40
C LEU A 115 15.30 1.63 5.36
N LEU A 116 14.69 2.01 4.26
CA LEU A 116 15.34 2.85 3.24
C LEU A 116 15.17 4.34 3.57
N GLY A 117 14.04 4.71 4.17
CA GLY A 117 13.66 6.09 4.45
C GLY A 117 12.85 6.73 3.30
N PRO A 118 11.79 7.50 3.62
CA PRO A 118 10.87 8.04 2.60
C PRO A 118 11.51 9.00 1.61
N ASP A 119 12.51 9.76 2.03
CA ASP A 119 13.18 10.80 1.22
C ASP A 119 14.42 10.28 0.47
N THR A 120 14.78 9.01 0.65
CA THR A 120 15.94 8.40 -0.02
C THR A 120 15.68 8.22 -1.50
N THR A 121 16.67 8.49 -2.34
CA THR A 121 16.68 8.24 -3.78
C THR A 121 17.63 7.10 -4.12
N LEU A 122 17.38 6.42 -5.24
CA LEU A 122 18.22 5.35 -5.79
C LEU A 122 19.01 5.93 -6.96
N THR A 123 20.35 5.83 -6.90
CA THR A 123 21.23 6.50 -7.87
C THR A 123 21.72 5.55 -8.93
N THR A 124 21.46 5.84 -10.19
CA THR A 124 22.11 5.19 -11.35
C THR A 124 23.27 6.06 -11.82
N THR A 125 24.47 5.49 -11.93
CA THR A 125 25.71 6.22 -12.17
C THR A 125 26.42 5.76 -13.43
N VAL A 126 26.99 6.70 -14.18
CA VAL A 126 27.91 6.42 -15.29
C VAL A 126 29.33 6.68 -14.81
N MET A 127 30.18 5.66 -14.90
CA MET A 127 31.56 5.67 -14.42
C MET A 127 32.55 5.43 -15.56
N ALA A 128 33.80 5.88 -15.42
CA ALA A 128 34.90 5.61 -16.37
C ALA A 128 36.21 5.32 -15.64
N ALA A 129 36.99 4.40 -16.17
CA ALA A 129 38.32 4.07 -15.66
C ALA A 129 39.32 3.90 -16.85
N PRO A 130 40.21 4.89 -17.08
CA PRO A 130 40.42 6.15 -16.34
C PRO A 130 39.31 7.20 -16.60
N ALA A 131 39.32 8.27 -15.79
CA ALA A 131 38.42 9.41 -15.99
C ALA A 131 38.58 10.01 -17.42
N PRO A 132 37.48 10.56 -18.00
CA PRO A 132 37.55 11.18 -19.34
C PRO A 132 38.60 12.29 -19.41
N ALA A 133 39.34 12.34 -20.54
CA ALA A 133 40.31 13.38 -20.81
C ALA A 133 40.08 13.99 -22.21
N ALA A 134 39.96 15.31 -22.28
CA ALA A 134 39.68 16.04 -23.52
C ALA A 134 38.46 15.49 -24.32
N GLY A 135 37.43 15.05 -23.63
CA GLY A 135 36.23 14.51 -24.22
C GLY A 135 36.29 13.02 -24.61
N VAL A 136 37.41 12.35 -24.34
CA VAL A 136 37.61 10.93 -24.67
C VAL A 136 37.61 10.08 -23.41
N VAL A 137 36.80 9.02 -23.39
CA VAL A 137 36.91 7.90 -22.46
C VAL A 137 37.80 6.84 -23.08
N GLU A 138 39.00 6.64 -22.49
CA GLU A 138 39.93 5.61 -22.93
C GLU A 138 39.54 4.27 -22.27
N GLY A 139 38.93 3.38 -23.04
CA GLY A 139 38.35 2.13 -22.58
C GLY A 139 36.84 2.18 -22.50
N ASP A 140 36.28 1.45 -21.53
CA ASP A 140 34.84 1.29 -21.39
C ASP A 140 34.20 2.37 -20.50
N LEU A 141 32.95 2.66 -20.78
CA LEU A 141 32.04 3.43 -19.92
C LEU A 141 31.16 2.46 -19.15
N PHE A 142 31.04 2.63 -17.85
CA PHE A 142 30.29 1.72 -16.99
C PHE A 142 28.99 2.35 -16.56
N LEU A 143 27.85 1.69 -16.85
CA LEU A 143 26.53 2.05 -16.36
C LEU A 143 26.22 1.21 -15.10
N VAL A 144 26.26 1.84 -13.94
CA VAL A 144 26.10 1.17 -12.63
C VAL A 144 24.68 1.33 -12.15
N GLY A 145 23.98 0.22 -11.99
CA GLY A 145 22.59 0.20 -11.52
C GLY A 145 22.49 0.40 -10.02
N GLY A 146 21.68 1.37 -9.61
CA GLY A 146 21.31 1.62 -8.21
C GLY A 146 20.09 0.84 -7.74
N GLY A 147 19.53 -0.05 -8.58
CA GLY A 147 18.30 -0.79 -8.26
C GLY A 147 17.03 0.04 -8.39
N ASP A 148 17.07 1.13 -9.14
CA ASP A 148 15.92 1.97 -9.44
C ASP A 148 14.87 1.20 -10.26
N PRO A 149 13.65 0.97 -9.73
CA PRO A 149 12.62 0.16 -10.40
C PRO A 149 11.92 0.88 -11.54
N VAL A 150 12.07 2.21 -11.65
CA VAL A 150 11.35 3.04 -12.63
C VAL A 150 12.28 3.70 -13.64
N LEU A 151 13.52 3.19 -13.75
CA LEU A 151 14.49 3.64 -14.74
C LEU A 151 14.08 3.17 -16.15
N ALA A 152 13.79 4.12 -17.03
CA ALA A 152 13.28 3.81 -18.35
C ALA A 152 13.73 4.80 -19.41
N THR A 153 13.66 4.39 -20.67
CA THR A 153 13.73 5.30 -21.82
C THR A 153 12.43 6.09 -21.96
N GLU A 154 12.49 7.29 -22.53
CA GLU A 154 11.28 8.09 -22.82
C GLU A 154 10.29 7.33 -23.74
N ALA A 155 10.81 6.48 -24.63
CA ALA A 155 9.98 5.65 -25.49
C ALA A 155 9.14 4.66 -24.70
N TYR A 156 9.74 3.96 -23.72
CA TYR A 156 9.05 3.02 -22.85
C TYR A 156 8.08 3.74 -21.89
N ALA A 157 8.54 4.76 -21.22
CA ALA A 157 7.70 5.54 -20.29
C ALA A 157 6.44 6.08 -20.96
N SER A 158 6.51 6.46 -22.24
CA SER A 158 5.34 6.92 -23.00
C SER A 158 4.25 5.86 -23.19
N LEU A 159 4.54 4.57 -23.02
CA LEU A 159 3.53 3.49 -23.13
C LEU A 159 2.56 3.45 -21.96
N SER A 160 3.02 3.83 -20.78
CA SER A 160 2.28 3.76 -19.52
C SER A 160 2.21 5.11 -18.78
N ALA A 161 2.38 6.23 -19.49
CA ALA A 161 2.41 7.56 -18.89
C ALA A 161 1.18 7.93 -18.04
N GLU A 162 0.04 7.27 -18.27
CA GLU A 162 -1.19 7.44 -17.47
C GLU A 162 -1.21 6.57 -16.21
N GLN A 163 -0.25 5.64 -16.08
CA GLN A 163 -0.16 4.65 -15.00
C GLN A 163 1.13 4.76 -14.18
N GLN A 164 2.05 5.66 -14.57
CA GLN A 164 3.30 5.88 -13.86
C GLN A 164 3.28 7.27 -13.23
N THR A 165 3.36 7.30 -11.91
CA THR A 165 3.54 8.54 -11.14
C THR A 165 5.02 8.87 -10.95
N ALA A 166 5.89 7.84 -10.99
CA ALA A 166 7.33 7.95 -10.87
C ALA A 166 8.03 7.43 -12.15
N HIS A 167 9.04 8.16 -12.62
CA HIS A 167 9.83 7.81 -13.79
C HIS A 167 11.23 8.41 -13.68
N THR A 168 12.27 7.61 -13.93
CA THR A 168 13.66 8.04 -14.01
C THR A 168 14.13 7.90 -15.45
N SER A 169 14.54 9.02 -16.06
CA SER A 169 14.85 9.09 -17.50
C SER A 169 16.28 8.66 -17.82
N LEU A 170 16.45 7.54 -18.50
CA LEU A 170 17.75 7.14 -19.06
C LEU A 170 18.22 8.12 -20.14
N ASP A 171 17.29 8.76 -20.84
CA ASP A 171 17.59 9.81 -21.83
C ASP A 171 18.25 11.02 -21.16
N ALA A 172 17.75 11.44 -19.98
CA ALA A 172 18.35 12.52 -19.20
C ALA A 172 19.75 12.15 -18.68
N LEU A 173 19.98 10.89 -18.29
CA LEU A 173 21.33 10.43 -17.94
C LEU A 173 22.28 10.47 -19.14
N ALA A 174 21.83 10.11 -20.34
CA ALA A 174 22.61 10.25 -21.54
C ALA A 174 22.96 11.72 -21.86
N ASP A 175 21.99 12.65 -21.64
CA ASP A 175 22.24 14.09 -21.76
C ASP A 175 23.32 14.56 -20.76
N ALA A 176 23.23 14.10 -19.49
CA ALA A 176 24.24 14.43 -18.47
C ALA A 176 25.65 13.94 -18.81
N VAL A 177 25.79 12.77 -19.45
CA VAL A 177 27.10 12.27 -19.94
C VAL A 177 27.67 13.19 -21.02
N VAL A 178 26.83 13.67 -21.95
CA VAL A 178 27.22 14.63 -22.96
C VAL A 178 27.59 15.98 -22.37
N GLU A 179 26.82 16.46 -21.40
CA GLU A 179 27.09 17.71 -20.66
C GLU A 179 28.39 17.64 -19.85
N ALA A 180 28.78 16.46 -19.36
CA ALA A 180 30.06 16.21 -18.73
C ALA A 180 31.25 16.29 -19.74
N GLY A 181 30.95 16.47 -21.04
CA GLY A 181 31.90 16.70 -22.10
C GLY A 181 32.40 15.45 -22.80
N VAL A 182 31.77 14.29 -22.60
CA VAL A 182 32.12 13.05 -23.32
C VAL A 182 31.74 13.17 -24.80
N GLN A 183 32.70 12.95 -25.69
CA GLN A 183 32.56 13.01 -27.16
C GLN A 183 32.81 11.65 -27.80
N SER A 184 33.65 10.82 -27.19
CA SER A 184 33.91 9.47 -27.66
C SER A 184 34.32 8.51 -26.57
N VAL A 185 34.00 7.23 -26.75
CA VAL A 185 34.36 6.09 -25.91
C VAL A 185 35.12 5.09 -26.79
N THR A 186 36.40 4.81 -26.46
CA THR A 186 37.23 3.91 -27.29
C THR A 186 36.88 2.42 -27.05
N GLY A 187 36.24 2.08 -25.95
CA GLY A 187 35.63 0.80 -25.66
C GLY A 187 34.12 0.79 -25.89
N GLY A 188 33.37 0.01 -25.13
CA GLY A 188 31.92 -0.06 -25.15
C GLY A 188 31.28 0.51 -23.89
N VAL A 189 29.95 0.36 -23.77
CA VAL A 189 29.24 0.56 -22.52
C VAL A 189 29.09 -0.79 -21.84
N VAL A 190 29.42 -0.84 -20.55
CA VAL A 190 29.32 -2.04 -19.71
C VAL A 190 28.27 -1.80 -18.63
N GLY A 191 27.21 -2.62 -18.58
CA GLY A 191 26.19 -2.58 -17.55
C GLY A 191 26.63 -3.34 -16.31
N ASP A 192 26.61 -2.67 -15.15
CA ASP A 192 26.97 -3.25 -13.86
C ASP A 192 25.73 -3.35 -12.97
N GLU A 193 25.30 -4.58 -12.68
CA GLU A 193 24.16 -4.91 -11.83
C GLU A 193 24.57 -5.52 -10.49
N SER A 194 25.82 -5.38 -10.08
CA SER A 194 26.42 -6.09 -8.95
C SER A 194 25.84 -5.72 -7.57
N LEU A 195 25.02 -4.67 -7.49
CA LEU A 195 24.34 -4.28 -6.26
C LEU A 195 23.34 -5.34 -5.77
N LEU A 196 22.61 -5.97 -6.69
CA LEU A 196 21.62 -7.00 -6.41
C LEU A 196 22.07 -8.36 -6.97
N ASP A 197 21.42 -9.44 -6.56
CA ASP A 197 21.67 -10.75 -7.12
C ASP A 197 21.14 -10.89 -8.56
N THR A 198 21.51 -11.95 -9.23
CA THR A 198 21.14 -12.22 -10.61
C THR A 198 19.97 -13.19 -10.77
N ALA A 199 19.20 -13.45 -9.71
CA ALA A 199 17.96 -14.20 -9.79
C ALA A 199 16.89 -13.38 -10.51
N ARG A 200 16.63 -13.66 -11.78
CA ARG A 200 15.73 -12.88 -12.65
C ARG A 200 14.26 -12.96 -12.22
N TYR A 201 13.86 -14.05 -11.59
CA TYR A 201 12.52 -14.30 -11.13
C TYR A 201 12.54 -15.04 -9.80
N ASN A 202 11.52 -14.84 -8.97
CA ASN A 202 11.38 -15.59 -7.74
C ASN A 202 10.96 -17.04 -8.05
N GLY A 203 11.66 -18.02 -7.48
CA GLY A 203 11.40 -19.44 -7.69
C GLY A 203 10.04 -19.93 -7.13
N GLY A 204 9.38 -19.13 -6.29
CA GLY A 204 8.03 -19.40 -5.77
C GLY A 204 6.89 -18.97 -6.71
N TRP A 205 7.21 -18.29 -7.81
CA TRP A 205 6.17 -17.85 -8.75
C TRP A 205 5.68 -18.95 -9.67
N PRO A 206 4.37 -19.05 -9.89
CA PRO A 206 3.82 -19.87 -10.97
C PRO A 206 4.38 -19.44 -12.33
N GLU A 207 4.76 -20.41 -13.17
CA GLU A 207 5.34 -20.19 -14.51
C GLU A 207 4.48 -19.25 -15.39
N ARG A 208 3.15 -19.27 -15.19
CA ARG A 208 2.24 -18.38 -15.92
C ARG A 208 2.55 -16.89 -15.69
N PHE A 209 3.01 -16.49 -14.53
CA PHE A 209 3.34 -15.08 -14.25
C PHE A 209 4.61 -14.64 -14.98
N ILE A 210 5.58 -15.55 -15.12
CA ILE A 210 6.79 -15.31 -15.91
C ILE A 210 6.42 -15.21 -17.40
N THR A 211 5.63 -16.17 -17.92
CA THR A 211 5.26 -16.20 -19.34
C THR A 211 4.27 -15.09 -19.74
N GLN A 212 3.53 -14.52 -18.78
CA GLN A 212 2.64 -13.38 -18.98
C GLN A 212 3.34 -12.02 -18.69
N ASN A 213 4.62 -12.05 -18.39
CA ASN A 213 5.40 -10.85 -18.06
C ASN A 213 4.74 -9.98 -16.96
N GLN A 214 4.28 -10.63 -15.85
CA GLN A 214 3.75 -9.88 -14.69
C GLN A 214 4.83 -8.99 -14.06
N THR A 215 6.10 -9.42 -14.17
CA THR A 215 7.30 -8.61 -14.00
C THR A 215 8.22 -8.87 -15.18
N GLY A 216 9.09 -7.94 -15.47
CA GLY A 216 10.28 -8.23 -16.27
C GLY A 216 11.35 -8.97 -15.47
N PRO A 217 12.49 -9.32 -16.07
CA PRO A 217 13.59 -9.93 -15.35
C PRO A 217 14.25 -8.94 -14.38
N LEU A 218 14.27 -9.30 -13.09
CA LEU A 218 14.79 -8.46 -12.02
C LEU A 218 16.31 -8.25 -12.13
N SER A 219 16.77 -7.01 -11.94
CA SER A 219 18.17 -6.62 -11.98
C SER A 219 18.36 -5.30 -11.24
N ALA A 220 19.54 -5.06 -10.66
CA ALA A 220 19.90 -3.73 -10.16
C ALA A 220 19.93 -2.68 -11.27
N LEU A 221 20.01 -3.12 -12.52
CA LEU A 221 20.00 -2.29 -13.72
C LEU A 221 18.87 -2.71 -14.67
N SER A 222 17.62 -2.60 -14.17
CA SER A 222 16.40 -2.88 -14.94
C SER A 222 15.95 -1.62 -15.69
N VAL A 223 16.43 -1.41 -16.91
CA VAL A 223 15.90 -0.38 -17.81
C VAL A 223 14.70 -0.94 -18.57
N ASP A 224 13.61 -0.14 -18.72
CA ASP A 224 12.40 -0.56 -19.42
C ASP A 224 11.83 -1.88 -18.84
N ASP A 225 11.77 -2.00 -17.51
CA ASP A 225 11.41 -3.22 -16.77
C ASP A 225 12.26 -4.45 -17.15
N GLY A 226 13.44 -4.26 -17.69
CA GLY A 226 14.31 -5.34 -18.17
C GLY A 226 13.86 -5.99 -19.48
N PHE A 227 12.95 -5.39 -20.25
CA PHE A 227 12.54 -5.90 -21.54
C PHE A 227 13.54 -5.53 -22.64
N ALA A 228 13.95 -6.52 -23.45
CA ALA A 228 14.78 -6.31 -24.65
C ALA A 228 13.98 -5.67 -25.79
N GLU A 229 12.73 -6.10 -25.96
CA GLU A 229 11.80 -5.57 -26.96
C GLU A 229 10.42 -5.33 -26.31
N TYR A 230 9.75 -4.29 -26.74
CA TYR A 230 8.39 -3.95 -26.31
C TYR A 230 7.63 -3.28 -27.46
N PRO A 231 6.28 -3.33 -27.47
CA PRO A 231 5.49 -2.75 -28.54
C PRO A 231 5.62 -1.23 -28.55
N THR A 232 5.44 -0.64 -29.71
CA THR A 232 5.36 0.81 -29.88
C THR A 232 4.01 1.34 -29.38
N ARG A 233 3.91 2.64 -29.08
CA ARG A 233 2.64 3.30 -28.73
C ARG A 233 1.53 3.05 -29.77
N ALA A 234 1.89 3.01 -31.05
CA ALA A 234 0.95 2.74 -32.14
C ALA A 234 0.36 1.32 -32.09
N GLU A 235 1.11 0.34 -31.60
CA GLU A 235 0.69 -1.05 -31.42
C GLU A 235 -0.14 -1.24 -30.16
N VAL A 236 0.16 -0.51 -29.10
CA VAL A 236 -0.60 -0.53 -27.83
C VAL A 236 -1.96 0.16 -28.00
N GLY A 237 -2.04 1.21 -28.81
CA GLY A 237 -3.24 2.03 -29.01
C GLY A 237 -3.29 3.26 -28.09
N ASP A 238 -4.28 4.12 -28.35
CA ASP A 238 -4.52 5.34 -27.58
C ASP A 238 -6.03 5.50 -27.29
N PRO A 239 -6.49 5.61 -26.02
CA PRO A 239 -5.66 5.53 -24.80
C PRO A 239 -5.06 4.14 -24.59
N ALA A 240 -3.90 4.09 -23.94
CA ALA A 240 -3.37 2.81 -23.47
C ALA A 240 -4.34 2.23 -22.43
N PRO A 241 -4.55 0.89 -22.42
CA PRO A 241 -5.45 0.29 -21.44
C PRO A 241 -4.98 0.57 -20.01
N VAL A 242 -5.87 1.04 -19.15
CA VAL A 242 -5.60 1.49 -17.76
C VAL A 242 -5.04 0.39 -16.84
N PHE A 243 -5.20 -0.87 -17.22
CA PHE A 243 -4.60 -2.03 -16.53
C PHE A 243 -3.94 -2.88 -17.60
N SER A 244 -2.80 -2.45 -18.07
CA SER A 244 -2.27 -3.22 -19.14
C SER A 244 -0.94 -3.85 -18.86
N ASN A 245 -1.01 -4.95 -18.22
CA ASN A 245 -0.23 -6.06 -18.72
C ASN A 245 -0.80 -6.60 -20.07
N SER A 246 -1.76 -5.91 -20.70
CA SER A 246 -2.30 -6.36 -21.99
C SER A 246 -1.28 -6.29 -23.12
N TRP A 247 -0.36 -5.34 -23.06
CA TRP A 247 0.77 -5.26 -23.99
C TRP A 247 2.03 -5.98 -23.46
N ALA A 248 2.12 -6.22 -22.14
CA ALA A 248 3.28 -6.92 -21.56
C ALA A 248 3.45 -8.32 -22.17
N GLY A 249 2.37 -9.00 -22.53
CA GLY A 249 2.43 -10.26 -23.26
C GLY A 249 3.05 -10.16 -24.68
N LEU A 250 3.28 -8.95 -25.20
CA LEU A 250 4.00 -8.67 -26.45
C LEU A 250 5.46 -8.31 -26.22
N ALA A 251 5.83 -7.99 -24.98
CA ALA A 251 7.21 -7.64 -24.63
C ALA A 251 8.07 -8.91 -24.54
N VAL A 252 9.35 -8.78 -24.88
CA VAL A 252 10.35 -9.85 -24.85
C VAL A 252 11.31 -9.58 -23.69
N PRO A 253 11.30 -10.41 -22.63
CA PRO A 253 12.24 -10.28 -21.53
C PRO A 253 13.70 -10.38 -22.00
N SER A 254 14.55 -9.53 -21.44
CA SER A 254 15.98 -9.63 -21.73
C SER A 254 16.59 -10.85 -21.02
N PRO A 255 17.39 -11.66 -21.71
CA PRO A 255 18.19 -12.69 -21.05
C PRO A 255 19.33 -12.10 -20.20
N ASP A 256 19.73 -10.84 -20.49
CA ASP A 256 20.77 -10.09 -19.79
C ASP A 256 20.36 -8.62 -19.69
N PRO A 257 19.61 -8.24 -18.62
CA PRO A 257 19.14 -6.87 -18.44
C PRO A 257 20.25 -5.84 -18.40
N ALA A 258 21.39 -6.15 -17.76
CA ALA A 258 22.51 -5.22 -17.66
C ALA A 258 23.14 -4.92 -19.04
N ALA A 259 23.34 -5.95 -19.86
CA ALA A 259 23.80 -5.74 -21.25
C ALA A 259 22.75 -5.00 -22.09
N THR A 260 21.48 -5.25 -21.89
CA THR A 260 20.39 -4.53 -22.59
C THR A 260 20.38 -3.06 -22.20
N ALA A 261 20.49 -2.73 -20.91
CA ALA A 261 20.58 -1.37 -20.41
C ALA A 261 21.79 -0.63 -20.98
N ALA A 262 22.95 -1.30 -21.00
CA ALA A 262 24.15 -0.76 -21.65
C ALA A 262 23.95 -0.46 -23.15
N GLY A 263 23.23 -1.35 -23.85
CA GLY A 263 22.86 -1.13 -25.26
C GLY A 263 21.89 0.04 -25.44
N ARG A 264 20.93 0.25 -24.55
CA ARG A 264 20.04 1.42 -24.57
C ARG A 264 20.81 2.71 -24.37
N LEU A 265 21.72 2.76 -23.38
CA LEU A 265 22.56 3.93 -23.17
C LEU A 265 23.50 4.18 -24.37
N THR A 266 24.11 3.14 -24.96
CA THR A 266 24.90 3.27 -26.15
C THR A 266 24.14 3.97 -27.29
N ALA A 267 22.93 3.46 -27.59
CA ALA A 267 22.10 4.04 -28.65
C ALA A 267 21.71 5.50 -28.36
N LEU A 268 21.43 5.83 -27.10
CA LEU A 268 21.11 7.20 -26.67
C LEU A 268 22.32 8.14 -26.81
N LEU A 269 23.52 7.67 -26.46
CA LEU A 269 24.79 8.44 -26.64
C LEU A 269 25.11 8.67 -28.09
N GLU A 270 25.00 7.63 -28.93
CA GLU A 270 25.22 7.73 -30.38
C GLU A 270 24.22 8.70 -31.04
N ALA A 271 22.95 8.67 -30.64
CA ALA A 271 21.95 9.62 -31.12
C ALA A 271 22.25 11.07 -30.74
N ARG A 272 23.08 11.29 -29.70
CA ARG A 272 23.58 12.61 -29.25
C ARG A 272 24.97 12.96 -29.83
N GLY A 273 25.51 12.12 -30.71
CA GLY A 273 26.76 12.36 -31.42
C GLY A 273 28.01 11.91 -30.66
N VAL A 274 27.88 11.10 -29.61
CA VAL A 274 29.03 10.44 -28.96
C VAL A 274 29.43 9.22 -29.80
N ASP A 275 30.71 9.10 -30.16
CA ASP A 275 31.25 7.96 -30.90
C ASP A 275 31.62 6.83 -29.93
N VAL A 276 30.87 5.69 -29.96
CA VAL A 276 31.15 4.52 -29.14
C VAL A 276 31.69 3.39 -29.99
N ALA A 277 32.99 3.06 -29.83
CA ALA A 277 33.66 2.12 -30.72
C ALA A 277 33.40 0.64 -30.41
N GLY A 278 33.13 0.29 -29.16
CA GLY A 278 32.90 -1.08 -28.69
C GLY A 278 31.43 -1.45 -28.59
N SER A 279 31.20 -2.74 -28.38
CA SER A 279 29.83 -3.27 -28.16
C SER A 279 29.40 -3.16 -26.69
N ALA A 280 28.09 -3.00 -26.46
CA ALA A 280 27.51 -3.09 -25.14
C ALA A 280 27.65 -4.51 -24.55
N SER A 281 27.88 -4.60 -23.25
CA SER A 281 28.02 -5.87 -22.52
C SER A 281 27.63 -5.71 -21.04
N ALA A 282 27.53 -6.82 -20.30
CA ALA A 282 27.47 -6.80 -18.86
C ALA A 282 28.85 -7.04 -18.23
N GLY A 283 29.09 -6.47 -17.05
CA GLY A 283 30.35 -6.64 -16.32
C GLY A 283 30.36 -5.81 -15.04
N ASN A 284 31.46 -5.83 -14.32
CA ASN A 284 31.61 -5.06 -13.09
C ASN A 284 32.49 -3.83 -13.31
N THR A 285 32.14 -2.75 -12.67
CA THR A 285 32.92 -1.50 -12.67
C THR A 285 34.25 -1.70 -11.96
N PRO A 286 35.37 -1.32 -12.53
CA PRO A 286 36.69 -1.41 -11.89
C PRO A 286 36.73 -0.55 -10.61
N GLU A 287 37.47 -1.03 -9.61
CA GLU A 287 37.75 -0.25 -8.40
C GLU A 287 38.49 1.06 -8.77
N GLY A 288 38.03 2.16 -8.20
CA GLY A 288 38.62 3.48 -8.45
C GLY A 288 38.18 4.15 -9.75
N ALA A 289 37.18 3.63 -10.45
CA ALA A 289 36.52 4.33 -11.55
C ALA A 289 35.99 5.70 -11.07
N ALA A 290 36.07 6.71 -11.94
CA ALA A 290 35.57 8.05 -11.66
C ALA A 290 34.14 8.20 -12.18
N GLU A 291 33.31 8.90 -11.40
CA GLU A 291 31.96 9.28 -11.82
C GLU A 291 32.05 10.28 -13.01
N VAL A 292 31.23 10.04 -14.00
CA VAL A 292 31.07 10.91 -15.18
C VAL A 292 29.75 11.66 -15.09
N ALA A 293 28.68 10.95 -14.76
CA ALA A 293 27.34 11.47 -14.61
C ALA A 293 26.52 10.55 -13.69
N SER A 294 25.47 11.08 -13.10
CA SER A 294 24.51 10.29 -12.32
C SER A 294 23.10 10.85 -12.45
N ILE A 295 22.10 10.00 -12.17
CA ILE A 295 20.71 10.39 -12.06
C ILE A 295 20.11 9.71 -10.84
N GLU A 296 19.22 10.41 -10.16
CA GLU A 296 18.52 9.91 -9.00
C GLU A 296 17.08 9.53 -9.37
N SER A 297 16.57 8.49 -8.75
CA SER A 297 15.15 8.14 -8.82
C SER A 297 14.27 9.18 -8.12
N ALA A 298 12.97 9.06 -8.27
CA ALA A 298 12.03 9.64 -7.31
C ALA A 298 12.34 9.13 -5.89
N PRO A 299 11.95 9.85 -4.83
CA PRO A 299 12.09 9.39 -3.45
C PRO A 299 11.36 8.04 -3.23
N VAL A 300 11.84 7.26 -2.26
CA VAL A 300 11.23 5.96 -1.91
C VAL A 300 9.73 6.10 -1.61
N SER A 301 9.28 7.21 -1.02
CA SER A 301 7.85 7.47 -0.80
C SER A 301 7.05 7.51 -2.10
N GLU A 302 7.57 8.09 -3.16
CA GLU A 302 6.92 8.12 -4.49
C GLU A 302 7.01 6.77 -5.20
N LEU A 303 8.12 6.02 -5.05
CA LEU A 303 8.23 4.64 -5.53
C LEU A 303 7.22 3.72 -4.83
N VAL A 304 7.05 3.89 -3.52
CA VAL A 304 6.01 3.19 -2.74
C VAL A 304 4.61 3.57 -3.22
N ALA A 305 4.36 4.85 -3.51
CA ALA A 305 3.08 5.30 -4.05
C ALA A 305 2.79 4.66 -5.43
N GLN A 306 3.77 4.64 -6.34
CA GLN A 306 3.68 3.91 -7.61
C GLN A 306 3.31 2.43 -7.38
N MET A 307 4.04 1.76 -6.49
CA MET A 307 3.84 0.35 -6.15
C MET A 307 2.43 0.06 -5.61
N LEU A 308 1.92 0.91 -4.71
CA LEU A 308 0.63 0.67 -4.05
C LEU A 308 -0.56 1.07 -4.93
N THR A 309 -0.49 2.23 -5.61
CA THR A 309 -1.57 2.76 -6.46
C THR A 309 -1.84 1.85 -7.66
N PHE A 310 -0.78 1.43 -8.36
CA PHE A 310 -0.90 0.63 -9.58
C PHE A 310 -0.64 -0.86 -9.35
N SER A 311 -0.30 -1.24 -8.13
CA SER A 311 0.05 -2.62 -7.77
C SER A 311 1.28 -3.15 -8.51
N ASP A 312 2.28 -2.30 -8.71
CA ASP A 312 3.48 -2.58 -9.47
C ASP A 312 4.33 -3.68 -8.80
N ASP A 313 4.41 -4.83 -9.47
CA ASP A 313 5.12 -6.00 -8.98
C ASP A 313 6.64 -5.84 -9.08
N GLN A 314 7.12 -5.20 -10.16
CA GLN A 314 8.55 -4.94 -10.40
C GLN A 314 9.14 -4.06 -9.30
N THR A 315 8.46 -2.95 -9.01
CA THR A 315 8.86 -2.02 -7.94
C THR A 315 8.88 -2.72 -6.58
N ALA A 316 7.87 -3.56 -6.28
CA ALA A 316 7.84 -4.31 -5.02
C ALA A 316 9.07 -5.20 -4.84
N GLU A 317 9.40 -6.01 -5.86
CA GLU A 317 10.50 -6.97 -5.79
C GLU A 317 11.87 -6.27 -5.70
N LEU A 318 12.07 -5.18 -6.45
CA LEU A 318 13.33 -4.44 -6.42
C LEU A 318 13.50 -3.69 -5.08
N LEU A 319 12.45 -3.08 -4.51
CA LEU A 319 12.51 -2.47 -3.18
C LEU A 319 12.85 -3.49 -2.09
N LEU A 320 12.29 -4.71 -2.15
CA LEU A 320 12.63 -5.74 -1.18
C LEU A 320 14.12 -6.12 -1.25
N ARG A 321 14.68 -6.26 -2.44
CA ARG A 321 16.11 -6.54 -2.63
C ARG A 321 16.99 -5.39 -2.15
N GLN A 322 16.57 -4.14 -2.38
CA GLN A 322 17.22 -2.95 -1.84
C GLN A 322 17.26 -2.97 -0.31
N ILE A 323 16.16 -3.35 0.33
CA ILE A 323 16.10 -3.54 1.79
C ILE A 323 17.18 -4.52 2.24
N GLY A 324 17.33 -5.66 1.57
CA GLY A 324 18.36 -6.66 1.87
C GLY A 324 19.78 -6.11 1.69
N ALA A 325 20.02 -5.40 0.60
CA ALA A 325 21.31 -4.77 0.31
C ALA A 325 21.66 -3.71 1.37
N GLN A 326 20.72 -2.85 1.75
CA GLN A 326 20.90 -1.81 2.76
C GLN A 326 21.16 -2.40 4.16
N ALA A 327 20.52 -3.52 4.50
CA ALA A 327 20.76 -4.22 5.75
C ALA A 327 22.14 -4.91 5.82
N GLY A 328 22.88 -4.97 4.70
CA GLY A 328 24.17 -5.61 4.60
C GLY A 328 24.10 -7.15 4.53
N GLU A 329 22.92 -7.70 4.26
CA GLU A 329 22.66 -9.14 4.14
C GLU A 329 22.72 -9.63 2.68
N GLY A 330 22.97 -8.72 1.72
CA GLY A 330 22.99 -8.96 0.29
C GLY A 330 21.72 -8.52 -0.41
N GLY A 331 21.79 -8.29 -1.72
CA GLY A 331 20.68 -7.78 -2.55
C GLY A 331 19.80 -8.91 -3.10
N SER A 332 19.34 -9.84 -2.26
CA SER A 332 18.45 -10.95 -2.65
C SER A 332 17.06 -10.82 -2.04
N THR A 333 16.09 -11.55 -2.60
CA THR A 333 14.73 -11.60 -2.07
C THR A 333 14.72 -12.15 -0.64
N GLU A 334 15.52 -13.19 -0.34
CA GLU A 334 15.60 -13.82 0.98
C GLU A 334 16.17 -12.86 2.03
N ALA A 335 17.26 -12.13 1.67
CA ALA A 335 17.86 -11.13 2.55
C ALA A 335 16.85 -9.99 2.84
N GLY A 336 16.17 -9.50 1.81
CA GLY A 336 15.15 -8.46 1.97
C GLY A 336 13.97 -8.93 2.82
N ALA A 337 13.49 -10.15 2.63
CA ALA A 337 12.40 -10.72 3.43
C ALA A 337 12.79 -10.88 4.91
N SER A 338 14.04 -11.30 5.19
CA SER A 338 14.59 -11.39 6.55
C SER A 338 14.65 -10.01 7.22
N ALA A 339 15.20 -9.02 6.53
CA ALA A 339 15.31 -7.65 7.05
C ALA A 339 13.93 -7.02 7.26
N MET A 340 12.98 -7.20 6.32
CA MET A 340 11.61 -6.75 6.43
C MET A 340 10.92 -7.37 7.66
N ALA A 341 10.99 -8.70 7.83
CA ALA A 341 10.39 -9.38 8.97
C ALA A 341 10.97 -8.85 10.30
N THR A 342 12.29 -8.64 10.36
CA THR A 342 12.97 -8.10 11.55
C THR A 342 12.47 -6.69 11.88
N ALA A 343 12.31 -5.82 10.89
CA ALA A 343 11.86 -4.46 11.09
C ALA A 343 10.38 -4.39 11.54
N LEU A 344 9.51 -5.21 10.95
CA LEU A 344 8.10 -5.26 11.31
C LEU A 344 7.89 -5.84 12.73
N ASP A 345 8.65 -6.87 13.13
CA ASP A 345 8.66 -7.40 14.51
C ASP A 345 9.14 -6.34 15.52
N ALA A 346 10.17 -5.57 15.17
CA ALA A 346 10.66 -4.48 16.00
C ALA A 346 9.64 -3.35 16.22
N GLN A 347 8.70 -3.16 15.29
CA GLN A 347 7.56 -2.25 15.43
C GLN A 347 6.44 -2.84 16.31
N GLY A 348 6.58 -4.09 16.76
CA GLY A 348 5.62 -4.78 17.62
C GLY A 348 4.46 -5.43 16.86
N LEU A 349 4.61 -5.64 15.55
CA LEU A 349 3.62 -6.36 14.73
C LEU A 349 3.75 -7.87 14.95
N ASP A 350 2.64 -8.56 15.11
CA ASP A 350 2.62 -10.02 15.28
C ASP A 350 2.78 -10.72 13.93
N LEU A 351 3.98 -11.23 13.67
CA LEU A 351 4.30 -12.01 12.47
C LEU A 351 4.00 -13.51 12.63
N SER A 352 3.39 -13.93 13.73
CA SER A 352 2.98 -15.33 13.89
C SER A 352 1.97 -15.70 12.80
N GLY A 353 2.26 -16.72 12.01
CA GLY A 353 1.45 -17.11 10.85
C GLY A 353 1.77 -16.37 9.55
N ALA A 354 2.71 -15.43 9.54
CA ALA A 354 3.22 -14.84 8.31
C ALA A 354 4.28 -15.72 7.66
N GLU A 355 4.24 -15.84 6.34
CA GLU A 355 5.27 -16.44 5.50
C GLU A 355 5.54 -15.49 4.33
N ILE A 356 6.75 -14.97 4.25
CA ILE A 356 7.17 -13.97 3.27
C ILE A 356 8.07 -14.65 2.25
N VAL A 357 7.55 -14.92 1.06
CA VAL A 357 8.25 -15.59 -0.04
C VAL A 357 8.70 -14.59 -1.10
N ASP A 358 7.93 -13.53 -1.30
CA ASP A 358 8.22 -12.44 -2.22
C ASP A 358 7.70 -11.10 -1.68
N ALA A 359 7.89 -10.03 -2.43
CA ALA A 359 7.43 -8.69 -2.10
C ALA A 359 6.08 -8.34 -2.70
N SER A 360 5.78 -8.89 -3.87
CA SER A 360 4.66 -8.52 -4.73
C SER A 360 3.35 -9.22 -4.36
N GLY A 361 3.46 -10.42 -3.75
CA GLY A 361 2.32 -11.29 -3.48
C GLY A 361 1.94 -12.24 -4.61
N LEU A 362 2.80 -12.41 -5.62
CA LEU A 362 2.63 -13.36 -6.72
C LEU A 362 2.82 -14.80 -6.26
N ALA A 363 3.68 -15.05 -5.26
CA ALA A 363 3.91 -16.37 -4.72
C ALA A 363 2.70 -16.85 -3.90
N GLY A 364 2.10 -17.95 -4.33
CA GLY A 364 0.96 -18.57 -3.64
C GLY A 364 1.30 -19.15 -2.25
N ALA A 365 2.59 -19.20 -1.89
CA ALA A 365 3.07 -19.62 -0.57
C ALA A 365 3.10 -18.48 0.46
N ASN A 366 3.00 -17.21 0.05
CA ASN A 366 2.88 -16.12 1.01
C ASN A 366 1.69 -16.32 1.95
N ARG A 367 1.89 -15.99 3.21
CA ARG A 367 0.83 -16.00 4.23
C ARG A 367 0.90 -14.72 5.05
N VAL A 368 -0.27 -14.14 5.31
CA VAL A 368 -0.46 -13.04 6.26
C VAL A 368 -1.76 -13.27 7.02
N THR A 369 -1.93 -12.58 8.13
CA THR A 369 -3.22 -12.53 8.84
C THR A 369 -3.90 -11.19 8.58
N CYS A 370 -5.23 -11.13 8.66
CA CYS A 370 -5.94 -9.86 8.61
C CYS A 370 -5.57 -8.97 9.79
N ASP A 371 -5.26 -9.57 10.93
CA ASP A 371 -4.81 -8.87 12.14
C ASP A 371 -3.47 -8.18 11.93
N LEU A 372 -2.51 -8.88 11.31
CA LEU A 372 -1.22 -8.28 10.94
C LEU A 372 -1.39 -7.07 10.02
N LEU A 373 -2.21 -7.19 8.97
CA LEU A 373 -2.43 -6.09 8.03
C LEU A 373 -3.17 -4.92 8.68
N ALA A 374 -4.21 -5.19 9.47
CA ALA A 374 -4.93 -4.15 10.21
C ALA A 374 -4.02 -3.46 11.23
N GLY A 375 -3.23 -4.23 11.99
CA GLY A 375 -2.26 -3.71 12.95
C GLY A 375 -1.18 -2.84 12.29
N LEU A 376 -0.69 -3.24 11.11
CA LEU A 376 0.25 -2.44 10.33
C LEU A 376 -0.38 -1.12 9.88
N LEU A 377 -1.61 -1.15 9.39
CA LEU A 377 -2.34 0.05 8.96
C LEU A 377 -2.63 0.98 10.16
N GLN A 378 -3.06 0.42 11.29
CA GLN A 378 -3.26 1.19 12.52
C GLN A 378 -1.97 1.85 13.02
N ALA A 379 -0.85 1.13 12.97
CA ALA A 379 0.44 1.68 13.37
C ALA A 379 0.92 2.80 12.44
N ALA A 380 0.68 2.66 11.13
CA ALA A 380 1.01 3.70 10.15
C ALA A 380 0.10 4.93 10.27
N GLY A 381 -1.20 4.72 10.39
CA GLY A 381 -2.22 5.77 10.41
C GLY A 381 -2.64 6.27 9.01
N PRO A 382 -3.82 6.93 8.92
CA PRO A 382 -4.40 7.38 7.66
C PRO A 382 -3.65 8.52 6.96
N ASP A 383 -2.80 9.26 7.69
CA ASP A 383 -2.03 10.41 7.19
C ASP A 383 -0.55 10.05 6.91
N SER A 384 -0.22 8.75 6.87
CA SER A 384 1.14 8.29 6.61
C SER A 384 1.47 8.23 5.12
N ALA A 385 2.76 8.27 4.77
CA ALA A 385 3.23 8.06 3.40
C ALA A 385 2.75 6.71 2.81
N LEU A 386 2.58 5.69 3.65
CA LEU A 386 1.99 4.41 3.24
C LEU A 386 0.53 4.59 2.81
N ALA A 387 -0.27 5.30 3.60
CA ALA A 387 -1.68 5.55 3.30
C ALA A 387 -1.83 6.48 2.08
N GLU A 388 -1.01 7.52 1.97
CA GLU A 388 -1.01 8.45 0.84
C GLU A 388 -0.67 7.76 -0.48
N GLY A 389 0.17 6.72 -0.44
CA GLY A 389 0.53 5.92 -1.62
C GLY A 389 -0.54 4.93 -2.09
N MET A 390 -1.62 4.69 -1.34
CA MET A 390 -2.66 3.74 -1.74
C MET A 390 -3.55 4.26 -2.85
N ALA A 391 -4.11 3.33 -3.65
CA ALA A 391 -5.14 3.67 -4.62
C ALA A 391 -6.38 4.25 -3.92
N ILE A 392 -6.97 5.28 -4.53
CA ILE A 392 -8.17 5.98 -4.05
C ILE A 392 -9.34 5.68 -4.99
N VAL A 393 -10.51 5.41 -4.44
CA VAL A 393 -11.73 5.18 -5.25
C VAL A 393 -12.06 6.42 -6.08
N GLY A 394 -12.23 6.23 -7.39
CA GLY A 394 -12.56 7.29 -8.33
C GLY A 394 -11.35 8.07 -8.85
N GLU A 395 -10.13 7.73 -8.45
CA GLU A 395 -8.88 8.29 -8.96
C GLU A 395 -8.08 7.24 -9.75
N PRO A 396 -7.17 7.67 -10.65
CA PRO A 396 -6.35 6.73 -11.42
C PRO A 396 -5.62 5.72 -10.54
N GLY A 397 -5.77 4.43 -10.82
CA GLY A 397 -5.20 3.35 -10.03
C GLY A 397 -6.11 2.13 -9.97
N THR A 398 -5.77 1.17 -9.11
CA THR A 398 -6.50 -0.11 -9.02
C THR A 398 -7.94 0.03 -8.48
N LEU A 399 -8.33 1.20 -7.98
CA LEU A 399 -9.67 1.49 -7.46
C LEU A 399 -10.45 2.54 -8.29
N GLU A 400 -9.93 2.95 -9.46
CA GLU A 400 -10.55 4.00 -10.28
C GLU A 400 -12.05 3.75 -10.55
N ASN A 401 -12.42 2.53 -10.88
CA ASN A 401 -13.80 2.15 -11.22
C ASN A 401 -14.45 1.26 -10.15
N ALA A 402 -13.88 1.17 -8.95
CA ALA A 402 -14.42 0.37 -7.86
C ALA A 402 -15.61 1.08 -7.18
N PHE A 403 -16.54 0.30 -6.64
CA PHE A 403 -17.67 0.79 -5.84
C PHE A 403 -18.52 1.90 -6.49
N PRO A 404 -18.93 1.76 -7.77
CA PRO A 404 -19.53 2.86 -8.54
C PRO A 404 -20.89 3.33 -8.02
N PHE A 405 -21.51 2.59 -7.10
CA PHE A 405 -22.84 2.88 -6.53
C PHE A 405 -22.78 3.32 -5.07
N THR A 406 -21.60 3.76 -4.60
CA THR A 406 -21.38 4.22 -3.23
C THR A 406 -20.84 5.65 -3.24
N ASP A 407 -20.75 6.26 -2.07
CA ASP A 407 -20.13 7.58 -1.88
C ASP A 407 -18.65 7.46 -1.42
N LEU A 408 -17.99 6.35 -1.73
CA LEU A 408 -16.60 6.10 -1.34
C LEU A 408 -15.57 6.84 -2.21
N ALA A 409 -15.97 7.44 -3.32
CA ALA A 409 -15.06 8.22 -4.16
C ALA A 409 -14.35 9.31 -3.36
N GLY A 410 -13.02 9.32 -3.38
CA GLY A 410 -12.16 10.20 -2.59
C GLY A 410 -12.05 9.86 -1.10
N ARG A 411 -12.91 8.94 -0.57
CA ARG A 411 -12.98 8.61 0.86
C ARG A 411 -12.30 7.27 1.20
N LEU A 412 -12.37 6.29 0.30
CA LEU A 412 -11.73 5.00 0.51
C LEU A 412 -10.39 4.98 -0.23
N ARG A 413 -9.33 4.69 0.51
CA ARG A 413 -8.00 4.40 0.00
C ARG A 413 -7.57 3.02 0.47
N ALA A 414 -7.13 2.16 -0.46
CA ALA A 414 -6.79 0.80 -0.10
C ALA A 414 -5.85 0.13 -1.11
N LYS A 415 -5.17 -0.92 -0.65
CA LYS A 415 -4.47 -1.86 -1.49
C LYS A 415 -5.40 -3.01 -1.88
N THR A 416 -5.55 -3.23 -3.17
CA THR A 416 -6.24 -4.39 -3.72
C THR A 416 -5.32 -5.61 -3.80
N GLY A 417 -5.89 -6.81 -3.73
CA GLY A 417 -5.18 -8.06 -4.02
C GLY A 417 -6.06 -9.00 -4.85
N SER A 418 -5.52 -9.51 -5.95
CA SER A 418 -6.27 -10.39 -6.86
C SER A 418 -5.36 -11.44 -7.48
N LEU A 419 -5.64 -12.70 -7.19
CA LEU A 419 -5.16 -13.87 -7.91
C LEU A 419 -6.36 -14.75 -8.27
N ASN A 420 -6.15 -15.83 -9.00
CA ASN A 420 -7.25 -16.79 -9.26
C ASN A 420 -7.88 -17.32 -7.97
N GLU A 421 -7.05 -17.42 -6.92
CA GLU A 421 -7.39 -17.98 -5.62
C GLU A 421 -7.66 -16.93 -4.53
N VAL A 422 -7.54 -15.62 -4.84
CA VAL A 422 -7.59 -14.56 -3.82
C VAL A 422 -8.35 -13.33 -4.30
N ARG A 423 -9.17 -12.77 -3.39
CA ARG A 423 -9.59 -11.36 -3.41
C ARG A 423 -9.27 -10.74 -2.07
N ALA A 424 -8.54 -9.63 -2.09
CA ALA A 424 -8.16 -8.91 -0.89
C ALA A 424 -8.35 -7.40 -1.06
N LEU A 425 -8.63 -6.72 0.05
CA LEU A 425 -8.72 -5.27 0.14
C LEU A 425 -8.39 -4.86 1.58
N SER A 426 -7.39 -3.99 1.75
CA SER A 426 -7.01 -3.48 3.07
C SER A 426 -6.64 -2.01 2.98
N GLY A 427 -7.11 -1.19 3.91
CA GLY A 427 -6.89 0.26 3.87
C GLY A 427 -7.73 1.04 4.85
N PHE A 428 -8.10 2.24 4.46
CA PHE A 428 -8.79 3.23 5.27
C PHE A 428 -10.05 3.76 4.58
N VAL A 429 -11.04 4.15 5.39
CA VAL A 429 -12.18 4.95 4.94
C VAL A 429 -12.25 6.21 5.77
N ASP A 430 -12.18 7.35 5.12
CA ASP A 430 -12.47 8.66 5.74
C ASP A 430 -13.97 8.72 6.09
N VAL A 431 -14.26 8.95 7.36
CA VAL A 431 -15.62 9.00 7.90
C VAL A 431 -15.95 10.43 8.32
N PRO A 432 -16.72 11.18 7.51
CA PRO A 432 -17.16 12.51 7.91
C PRO A 432 -17.89 12.47 9.26
N GLU A 433 -17.48 13.30 10.21
CA GLU A 433 -18.07 13.38 11.57
C GLU A 433 -17.94 12.09 12.40
N GLY A 434 -16.89 11.29 12.18
CA GLY A 434 -16.64 10.05 12.93
C GLY A 434 -15.16 9.73 13.04
N ASP A 435 -14.84 8.60 13.63
CA ASP A 435 -13.49 8.03 13.56
C ASP A 435 -13.35 7.27 12.23
N ASP A 436 -12.23 7.46 11.56
CA ASP A 436 -11.91 6.73 10.34
C ASP A 436 -11.91 5.23 10.56
N LEU A 437 -12.32 4.50 9.53
CA LEU A 437 -12.25 3.05 9.54
C LEU A 437 -10.90 2.58 9.01
N THR A 438 -10.27 1.66 9.74
CA THR A 438 -9.17 0.83 9.26
C THR A 438 -9.69 -0.56 9.03
N PHE A 439 -9.36 -1.17 7.89
CA PHE A 439 -9.88 -2.50 7.60
C PHE A 439 -8.89 -3.38 6.83
N SER A 440 -9.02 -4.70 7.02
CA SER A 440 -8.36 -5.74 6.24
C SER A 440 -9.32 -6.86 5.93
N PHE A 441 -9.43 -7.22 4.66
CA PHE A 441 -10.32 -8.26 4.17
C PHE A 441 -9.62 -9.13 3.14
N ILE A 442 -9.62 -10.44 3.36
CA ILE A 442 -9.06 -11.43 2.44
C ILE A 442 -10.06 -12.59 2.29
N VAL A 443 -10.35 -12.94 1.04
CA VAL A 443 -11.08 -14.15 0.67
C VAL A 443 -10.15 -15.04 -0.15
N ASN A 444 -9.96 -16.28 0.30
CA ASN A 444 -9.28 -17.30 -0.47
C ASN A 444 -10.30 -18.33 -1.00
N GLY A 445 -10.09 -18.78 -2.24
CA GLY A 445 -10.90 -19.80 -2.92
C GLY A 445 -10.00 -20.72 -3.76
N ASN A 446 -10.59 -21.68 -4.43
CA ASN A 446 -9.84 -22.56 -5.32
C ASN A 446 -10.69 -23.01 -6.53
N PRO A 447 -10.86 -22.14 -7.54
CA PRO A 447 -10.62 -20.68 -7.57
C PRO A 447 -11.66 -19.91 -6.76
N VAL A 448 -11.47 -18.56 -6.65
CA VAL A 448 -12.51 -17.66 -6.14
C VAL A 448 -13.76 -17.75 -7.00
N THR A 449 -14.93 -17.92 -6.38
CA THR A 449 -16.22 -18.00 -7.07
C THR A 449 -16.78 -16.63 -7.38
N ALA A 450 -17.75 -16.53 -8.30
CA ALA A 450 -18.44 -15.27 -8.59
C ALA A 450 -19.15 -14.67 -7.36
N GLU A 451 -19.61 -15.52 -6.44
CA GLU A 451 -20.18 -15.05 -5.16
C GLU A 451 -19.09 -14.43 -4.25
N GLN A 452 -17.92 -15.07 -4.17
CA GLN A 452 -16.78 -14.53 -3.41
C GLN A 452 -16.23 -13.23 -4.01
N GLU A 453 -16.29 -13.06 -5.33
CA GLU A 453 -16.01 -11.79 -6.02
C GLU A 453 -16.92 -10.65 -5.51
N ALA A 454 -18.20 -10.93 -5.32
CA ALA A 454 -19.18 -9.94 -4.90
C ALA A 454 -18.97 -9.44 -3.44
N TYR A 455 -18.33 -10.25 -2.59
CA TYR A 455 -18.13 -9.84 -1.18
C TYR A 455 -17.29 -8.57 -1.01
N ARG A 456 -16.38 -8.28 -1.93
CA ARG A 456 -15.63 -7.02 -1.91
C ARG A 456 -16.55 -5.81 -2.13
N GLU A 457 -17.49 -5.91 -3.06
CA GLU A 457 -18.46 -4.85 -3.33
C GLU A 457 -19.46 -4.70 -2.16
N GLU A 458 -19.88 -5.81 -1.54
CA GLU A 458 -20.74 -5.80 -0.35
C GLU A 458 -20.01 -5.17 0.85
N LEU A 459 -18.74 -5.48 1.05
CA LEU A 459 -17.90 -4.83 2.06
C LEU A 459 -17.85 -3.32 1.82
N GLY A 460 -17.55 -2.89 0.59
CA GLY A 460 -17.52 -1.47 0.26
C GLY A 460 -18.86 -0.78 0.54
N ALA A 461 -19.99 -1.41 0.23
CA ALA A 461 -21.31 -0.85 0.51
C ALA A 461 -21.56 -0.71 2.03
N ALA A 462 -21.16 -1.71 2.83
CA ALA A 462 -21.28 -1.65 4.29
C ALA A 462 -20.41 -0.54 4.90
N LEU A 463 -19.14 -0.43 4.44
CA LEU A 463 -18.22 0.62 4.89
C LEU A 463 -18.72 2.02 4.48
N ALA A 464 -19.30 2.16 3.28
CA ALA A 464 -19.86 3.41 2.79
C ALA A 464 -21.03 3.92 3.65
N ALA A 465 -21.86 2.99 4.15
CA ALA A 465 -23.02 3.33 4.96
C ALA A 465 -22.64 3.80 6.38
N TYR A 466 -21.43 3.57 6.83
CA TYR A 466 -21.00 3.99 8.17
C TYR A 466 -20.66 5.50 8.17
N PRO A 467 -21.08 6.26 9.24
CA PRO A 467 -21.87 5.82 10.38
C PRO A 467 -23.38 5.92 10.10
N ASP A 468 -24.05 4.81 9.78
CA ASP A 468 -25.51 4.79 9.69
C ASP A 468 -26.12 4.97 11.10
N ARG A 469 -26.28 6.23 11.46
CA ARG A 469 -26.83 6.64 12.75
C ARG A 469 -28.36 6.74 12.66
N PRO A 470 -29.11 6.30 13.68
CA PRO A 470 -30.52 6.60 13.73
C PRO A 470 -30.73 8.12 13.72
N PRO A 471 -31.76 8.64 13.03
CA PRO A 471 -32.08 10.06 13.06
C PRO A 471 -32.10 10.58 14.48
N LEU A 472 -31.50 11.74 14.74
CA LEU A 472 -31.44 12.32 16.09
C LEU A 472 -32.84 12.46 16.69
N GLU A 473 -33.86 12.74 15.88
CA GLU A 473 -35.25 12.83 16.28
C GLU A 473 -35.82 11.52 16.90
N GLU A 474 -35.24 10.36 16.51
CA GLU A 474 -35.64 9.07 17.10
C GLU A 474 -34.98 8.80 18.47
N ILE A 475 -33.82 9.40 18.73
CA ILE A 475 -33.06 9.22 19.96
C ILE A 475 -33.07 10.43 20.87
N ASP A 476 -33.60 11.58 20.42
CA ASP A 476 -33.79 12.77 21.22
C ASP A 476 -34.82 12.51 22.37
N PRO A 477 -34.78 13.29 23.44
CA PRO A 477 -35.80 13.23 24.48
C PRO A 477 -37.19 13.44 23.88
N GLU A 478 -38.10 12.51 24.14
CA GLU A 478 -39.50 12.67 23.73
C GLU A 478 -40.08 13.97 24.29
N PRO A 479 -40.79 14.77 23.47
CA PRO A 479 -41.43 15.97 23.93
C PRO A 479 -42.49 15.61 24.99
N LEU A 480 -42.76 16.54 25.89
CA LEU A 480 -43.83 16.42 26.80
C LEU A 480 -45.17 16.27 26.04
N PRO A 481 -46.07 15.37 26.44
CA PRO A 481 -47.39 15.31 25.84
C PRO A 481 -48.08 16.67 25.96
N GLU A 482 -48.64 17.16 24.85
CA GLU A 482 -49.43 18.40 24.87
C GLU A 482 -50.54 18.24 25.92
N ALA A 483 -50.66 19.20 26.83
CA ALA A 483 -51.76 19.22 27.80
C ALA A 483 -53.05 19.26 26.99
N GLY A 484 -53.78 18.15 27.03
CA GLY A 484 -55.07 18.01 26.36
C GLY A 484 -55.96 19.17 26.70
N GLY A 485 -56.39 19.91 25.66
CA GLY A 485 -57.32 21.00 25.78
C GLY A 485 -58.72 20.52 26.16
#